data_50db6c9f3cc6728658798cbda4e1d585
#
_entry.id   50db6c9f3cc6728658798cbda4e1d585
#
_cell.length_a   1.000
_cell.length_b   1.000
_cell.length_c   1.000
_cell.angle_alpha   90.00
_cell.angle_beta   90.00
_cell.angle_gamma   90.00
#
_symmetry.space_group_name_H-M   'P 1'
#
loop_
_entity.id
_entity.type
_entity.pdbx_description
1 polymer ?
#
loop_
_entity_poly.entity_id
_entity_poly.type
_entity_poly.pdbx_seq_one_letter_code
_entity_poly.pdbx_strand_id
1 'polypeptide(L)'
;LAASLRRPLVVVAAFVVSIVAVGLLFREVPTELEPSEDRGAFMMMLFGPEGASFDYTVDHLRQVEERVLFPLVERGEIRNAITRVPGFGAGDSMNSAMGIIVLEHWEDREYSADELMGMLSRESASIAGVRVFGRSPGGLGSRGMGRQVQFVLSASSHEQAGEWLERLLARAEEV
;
A
#
# COMPACT_ATOMS: atom_id res chain seq x y z
N LEU A 1 -45.89 -10.31 19.67
CA LEU A 1 -45.65 -10.21 21.11
C LEU A 1 -46.40 -11.30 21.88
N ALA A 2 -47.76 -11.44 21.74
CA ALA A 2 -48.55 -12.44 22.48
C ALA A 2 -48.12 -13.90 22.14
N ALA A 3 -47.76 -14.21 20.92
CA ALA A 3 -47.29 -15.53 20.51
C ALA A 3 -45.89 -15.87 21.09
N SER A 4 -45.02 -14.89 21.20
CA SER A 4 -43.69 -15.04 21.79
C SER A 4 -43.74 -15.30 23.28
N LEU A 5 -44.68 -14.63 23.98
CA LEU A 5 -44.89 -14.86 25.42
C LEU A 5 -45.49 -16.23 25.74
N ARG A 6 -46.22 -16.85 24.80
CA ARG A 6 -46.78 -18.18 24.95
C ARG A 6 -45.74 -19.31 24.75
N ARG A 7 -44.61 -19.04 24.15
CA ARG A 7 -43.59 -20.05 23.89
C ARG A 7 -42.17 -19.54 24.28
N PRO A 8 -41.91 -19.30 25.56
CA PRO A 8 -40.68 -18.65 26.00
C PRO A 8 -39.44 -19.47 25.64
N LEU A 9 -39.51 -20.80 25.64
CA LEU A 9 -38.38 -21.66 25.27
C LEU A 9 -37.95 -21.51 23.81
N VAL A 10 -38.91 -21.26 22.89
CA VAL A 10 -38.59 -21.00 21.46
C VAL A 10 -37.85 -19.70 21.30
N VAL A 11 -38.25 -18.67 22.04
CA VAL A 11 -37.60 -17.36 22.01
C VAL A 11 -36.15 -17.46 22.57
N VAL A 12 -35.98 -18.16 23.69
CA VAL A 12 -34.64 -18.39 24.27
C VAL A 12 -33.77 -19.19 23.32
N ALA A 13 -34.31 -20.25 22.72
CA ALA A 13 -33.55 -21.05 21.75
C ALA A 13 -33.12 -20.23 20.53
N ALA A 14 -34.02 -19.41 19.98
CA ALA A 14 -33.70 -18.51 18.86
C ALA A 14 -32.60 -17.50 19.25
N PHE A 15 -32.67 -16.97 20.47
CA PHE A 15 -31.66 -16.03 20.97
C PHE A 15 -30.28 -16.70 21.12
N VAL A 16 -30.24 -17.90 21.70
CA VAL A 16 -28.99 -18.69 21.83
C VAL A 16 -28.40 -19.00 20.44
N VAL A 17 -29.23 -19.44 19.49
CA VAL A 17 -28.78 -19.70 18.10
C VAL A 17 -28.23 -18.43 17.47
N SER A 18 -28.85 -17.27 17.67
CA SER A 18 -28.35 -16.00 17.16
C SER A 18 -26.98 -15.63 17.75
N ILE A 19 -26.80 -15.82 19.06
CA ILE A 19 -25.50 -15.56 19.71
C ILE A 19 -24.40 -16.49 19.14
N VAL A 20 -24.71 -17.78 19.00
CA VAL A 20 -23.76 -18.74 18.42
C VAL A 20 -23.43 -18.39 16.97
N ALA A 21 -24.45 -18.03 16.16
CA ALA A 21 -24.24 -17.59 14.78
C ALA A 21 -23.37 -16.35 14.69
N VAL A 22 -23.58 -15.35 15.54
CA VAL A 22 -22.73 -14.17 15.63
C VAL A 22 -21.29 -14.54 16.00
N GLY A 23 -21.12 -15.40 16.98
CA GLY A 23 -19.78 -15.86 17.40
C GLY A 23 -19.03 -16.60 16.28
N LEU A 24 -19.72 -17.42 15.49
CA LEU A 24 -19.15 -18.10 14.32
C LEU A 24 -18.80 -17.10 13.20
N LEU A 25 -19.71 -16.17 12.90
CA LEU A 25 -19.46 -15.11 11.91
C LEU A 25 -18.26 -14.25 12.29
N PHE A 26 -18.13 -13.84 13.55
CA PHE A 26 -16.96 -13.07 14.02
C PHE A 26 -15.63 -13.83 13.85
N ARG A 27 -15.67 -15.15 13.83
CA ARG A 27 -14.48 -15.98 13.63
C ARG A 27 -14.09 -16.11 12.15
N GLU A 28 -15.07 -16.08 11.25
CA GLU A 28 -14.88 -16.25 9.80
C GLU A 28 -14.67 -14.92 9.07
N VAL A 29 -15.17 -13.81 9.62
CA VAL A 29 -15.01 -12.50 9.01
C VAL A 29 -13.62 -11.96 9.34
N PRO A 30 -12.73 -11.78 8.34
CA PRO A 30 -11.44 -11.17 8.58
C PRO A 30 -11.64 -9.74 9.09
N THR A 31 -10.93 -9.41 10.17
CA THR A 31 -10.89 -8.04 10.73
C THR A 31 -9.96 -7.20 9.90
N GLU A 32 -10.47 -6.62 8.83
CA GLU A 32 -9.76 -5.62 8.05
C GLU A 32 -10.18 -4.23 8.51
N LEU A 33 -9.21 -3.39 8.84
CA LEU A 33 -9.46 -2.01 9.23
C LEU A 33 -9.97 -1.17 8.05
N GLU A 34 -9.56 -1.51 6.85
CA GLU A 34 -9.96 -0.84 5.61
C GLU A 34 -9.72 -1.81 4.44
N PRO A 35 -10.75 -2.25 3.71
CA PRO A 35 -10.54 -3.02 2.48
C PRO A 35 -9.80 -2.15 1.46
N SER A 36 -8.91 -2.77 0.68
CA SER A 36 -8.24 -2.09 -0.44
C SER A 36 -9.28 -1.69 -1.47
N GLU A 37 -9.52 -0.39 -1.61
CA GLU A 37 -10.42 0.14 -2.64
C GLU A 37 -9.61 0.59 -3.85
N ASP A 38 -10.03 0.15 -5.04
CA ASP A 38 -9.51 0.69 -6.28
C ASP A 38 -10.13 2.05 -6.58
N ARG A 39 -9.39 3.11 -6.29
CA ARG A 39 -9.84 4.50 -6.45
C ARG A 39 -9.48 5.09 -7.82
N GLY A 40 -9.02 4.28 -8.76
CA GLY A 40 -8.62 4.75 -10.08
C GLY A 40 -7.39 5.66 -10.07
N ALA A 41 -6.60 5.64 -9.01
CA ALA A 41 -5.35 6.38 -8.91
C ALA A 41 -4.42 5.75 -7.86
N PHE A 42 -3.12 5.89 -8.07
CA PHE A 42 -2.10 5.56 -7.08
C PHE A 42 -0.93 6.53 -7.11
N MET A 43 -0.13 6.51 -6.07
CA MET A 43 1.09 7.30 -5.97
C MET A 43 2.30 6.41 -6.29
N MET A 44 3.14 6.85 -7.21
CA MET A 44 4.45 6.26 -7.45
C MET A 44 5.48 6.96 -6.60
N MET A 45 6.34 6.19 -5.95
CA MET A 45 7.47 6.69 -5.17
C MET A 45 8.76 6.12 -5.76
N LEU A 46 9.74 6.99 -6.00
CA LEU A 46 11.08 6.64 -6.45
C LEU A 46 12.09 7.15 -5.43
N PHE A 47 13.02 6.28 -5.04
CA PHE A 47 14.11 6.62 -4.14
C PHE A 47 15.45 6.18 -4.74
N GLY A 48 16.33 7.13 -4.91
CA GLY A 48 17.74 6.91 -5.23
C GLY A 48 18.59 6.69 -3.97
N PRO A 49 19.90 6.44 -4.12
CA PRO A 49 20.84 6.33 -3.01
C PRO A 49 20.98 7.66 -2.26
N GLU A 50 21.44 7.57 -1.02
CA GLU A 50 21.74 8.77 -0.24
C GLU A 50 22.82 9.61 -0.95
N GLY A 51 22.61 10.93 -1.00
CA GLY A 51 23.53 11.85 -1.70
C GLY A 51 23.37 11.89 -3.23
N ALA A 52 22.39 11.20 -3.81
CA ALA A 52 22.11 11.34 -5.25
C ALA A 52 21.70 12.78 -5.58
N SER A 53 22.22 13.27 -6.71
CA SER A 53 21.92 14.61 -7.21
C SER A 53 20.51 14.70 -7.80
N PHE A 54 20.04 15.92 -8.01
CA PHE A 54 18.79 16.17 -8.73
C PHE A 54 18.82 15.56 -10.13
N ASP A 55 19.88 15.77 -10.89
CA ASP A 55 20.02 15.25 -12.25
C ASP A 55 19.99 13.72 -12.28
N TYR A 56 20.68 13.08 -11.32
CA TYR A 56 20.64 11.63 -11.17
C TYR A 56 19.20 11.12 -11.00
N THR A 57 18.43 11.78 -10.14
CA THR A 57 17.04 11.40 -9.86
C THR A 57 16.14 11.62 -11.06
N VAL A 58 16.33 12.73 -11.77
CA VAL A 58 15.58 13.05 -13.00
C VAL A 58 15.87 12.04 -14.11
N ASP A 59 17.12 11.66 -14.31
CA ASP A 59 17.50 10.70 -15.36
C ASP A 59 16.91 9.30 -15.08
N HIS A 60 16.89 8.88 -13.82
CA HIS A 60 16.25 7.61 -13.46
C HIS A 60 14.73 7.68 -13.52
N LEU A 61 14.13 8.81 -13.15
CA LEU A 61 12.70 9.03 -13.32
C LEU A 61 12.29 8.91 -14.77
N ARG A 62 13.04 9.54 -15.70
CA ARG A 62 12.80 9.39 -17.15
C ARG A 62 12.86 7.95 -17.63
N GLN A 63 13.81 7.17 -17.13
CA GLN A 63 13.88 5.75 -17.47
C GLN A 63 12.63 4.99 -17.02
N VAL A 64 12.07 5.33 -15.85
CA VAL A 64 10.81 4.75 -15.36
C VAL A 64 9.63 5.20 -16.24
N GLU A 65 9.57 6.47 -16.62
CA GLU A 65 8.55 7.00 -17.50
C GLU A 65 8.56 6.30 -18.87
N GLU A 66 9.73 6.22 -19.50
CA GLU A 66 9.89 5.64 -20.84
C GLU A 66 9.65 4.14 -20.88
N ARG A 67 10.12 3.42 -19.87
CA ARG A 67 10.06 1.95 -19.86
C ARG A 67 8.78 1.38 -19.28
N VAL A 68 8.13 2.11 -18.37
CA VAL A 68 6.98 1.60 -17.62
C VAL A 68 5.73 2.46 -17.83
N LEU A 69 5.80 3.78 -17.57
CA LEU A 69 4.60 4.60 -17.58
C LEU A 69 4.06 4.83 -18.99
N PHE A 70 4.91 5.20 -19.97
CA PHE A 70 4.45 5.46 -21.33
C PHE A 70 3.83 4.25 -22.01
N PRO A 71 4.39 3.03 -21.90
CA PRO A 71 3.73 1.83 -22.40
C PRO A 71 2.35 1.55 -21.78
N LEU A 72 2.17 1.88 -20.49
CA LEU A 72 0.87 1.74 -19.83
C LEU A 72 -0.14 2.80 -20.25
N VAL A 73 0.32 4.02 -20.57
CA VAL A 73 -0.52 5.07 -21.18
C VAL A 73 -0.95 4.66 -22.59
N GLU A 74 -0.04 4.14 -23.39
CA GLU A 74 -0.34 3.69 -24.78
C GLU A 74 -1.33 2.51 -24.82
N ARG A 75 -1.33 1.67 -23.78
CA ARG A 75 -2.30 0.57 -23.61
C ARG A 75 -3.67 1.03 -23.11
N GLY A 76 -3.81 2.29 -22.69
CA GLY A 76 -5.04 2.81 -22.12
C GLY A 76 -5.30 2.43 -20.67
N GLU A 77 -4.27 2.00 -19.93
CA GLU A 77 -4.38 1.70 -18.49
C GLU A 77 -4.27 2.97 -17.63
N ILE A 78 -3.42 3.91 -18.07
CA ILE A 78 -3.16 5.18 -17.42
C ILE A 78 -3.71 6.31 -18.26
N ARG A 79 -4.59 7.12 -17.67
CA ARG A 79 -5.13 8.34 -18.30
C ARG A 79 -4.15 9.49 -18.23
N ASN A 80 -3.52 9.66 -17.06
CA ASN A 80 -2.62 10.78 -16.80
C ASN A 80 -1.58 10.42 -15.74
N ALA A 81 -0.37 10.91 -15.92
CA ALA A 81 0.71 10.76 -14.95
C ALA A 81 1.36 12.13 -14.74
N ILE A 82 1.46 12.55 -13.49
CA ILE A 82 2.16 13.78 -13.10
C ILE A 82 3.31 13.35 -12.20
N THR A 83 4.52 13.60 -12.63
CA THR A 83 5.74 13.28 -11.91
C THR A 83 6.47 14.53 -11.47
N ARG A 84 7.19 14.47 -10.35
CA ARG A 84 8.00 15.58 -9.86
C ARG A 84 9.24 15.11 -9.11
N VAL A 85 10.27 15.92 -9.18
CA VAL A 85 11.49 15.85 -8.37
C VAL A 85 11.67 17.21 -7.70
N PRO A 86 11.95 17.28 -6.42
CA PRO A 86 11.96 16.22 -5.44
C PRO A 86 10.57 15.68 -5.11
N GLY A 87 10.50 14.49 -4.51
CA GLY A 87 9.25 13.91 -3.98
C GLY A 87 8.73 14.70 -2.78
N PHE A 88 7.54 14.33 -2.25
CA PHE A 88 7.04 14.89 -1.00
C PHE A 88 7.63 14.12 0.19
N GLY A 89 8.18 14.86 1.15
CA GLY A 89 8.70 14.29 2.40
C GLY A 89 9.33 15.36 3.27
N ALA A 90 9.57 15.04 4.52
CA ALA A 90 10.30 15.91 5.43
C ALA A 90 11.75 16.06 4.91
N GLY A 91 12.04 17.22 4.31
CA GLY A 91 13.39 17.55 3.90
C GLY A 91 13.68 17.61 2.40
N ASP A 92 12.65 17.59 1.51
CA ASP A 92 12.83 17.75 0.04
C ASP A 92 14.12 17.09 -0.51
N SER A 93 14.32 15.81 -0.18
CA SER A 93 15.52 15.09 -0.55
C SER A 93 15.62 14.95 -2.07
N MET A 94 16.68 15.50 -2.66
CA MET A 94 16.92 15.49 -4.12
C MET A 94 17.05 14.07 -4.70
N ASN A 95 17.26 13.07 -3.83
CA ASN A 95 17.31 11.66 -4.20
C ASN A 95 15.95 10.98 -4.26
N SER A 96 14.86 11.73 -4.23
CA SER A 96 13.50 11.18 -4.29
C SER A 96 12.67 11.80 -5.39
N ALA A 97 11.80 11.02 -6.01
CA ALA A 97 10.77 11.50 -6.90
C ALA A 97 9.40 10.91 -6.53
N MET A 98 8.36 11.57 -6.96
CA MET A 98 6.98 11.14 -6.77
C MET A 98 6.20 11.31 -8.06
N GLY A 99 5.26 10.39 -8.30
CA GLY A 99 4.25 10.50 -9.34
C GLY A 99 2.85 10.32 -8.79
N ILE A 100 1.90 11.06 -9.34
CA ILE A 100 0.47 10.81 -9.17
C ILE A 100 0.00 10.20 -10.48
N ILE A 101 -0.41 8.94 -10.41
CA ILE A 101 -0.83 8.15 -11.58
C ILE A 101 -2.34 8.02 -11.51
N VAL A 102 -3.02 8.59 -12.49
CA VAL A 102 -4.47 8.51 -12.64
C VAL A 102 -4.77 7.48 -13.71
N LEU A 103 -5.54 6.47 -13.34
CA LEU A 103 -5.90 5.35 -14.20
C LEU A 103 -7.10 5.70 -15.09
N GLU A 104 -7.30 4.94 -16.16
CA GLU A 104 -8.54 4.96 -16.89
C GLU A 104 -9.70 4.43 -16.07
N HIS A 105 -10.92 4.68 -16.54
CA HIS A 105 -12.11 4.21 -15.85
C HIS A 105 -12.07 2.68 -15.73
N TRP A 106 -12.55 2.14 -14.63
CA TRP A 106 -12.48 0.71 -14.33
C TRP A 106 -13.09 -0.20 -15.42
N GLU A 107 -14.05 0.32 -16.23
CA GLU A 107 -14.63 -0.38 -17.37
C GLU A 107 -13.75 -0.37 -18.62
N ASP A 108 -12.81 0.56 -18.73
CA ASP A 108 -11.98 0.81 -19.91
C ASP A 108 -10.54 0.28 -19.73
N ARG A 109 -10.18 -0.28 -18.58
CA ARG A 109 -8.86 -0.85 -18.28
C ARG A 109 -8.93 -2.32 -17.94
N GLU A 110 -7.83 -3.03 -18.20
CA GLU A 110 -7.72 -4.48 -17.97
C GLU A 110 -7.27 -4.79 -16.53
N TYR A 111 -6.42 -3.93 -15.93
CA TYR A 111 -5.77 -4.19 -14.64
C TYR A 111 -6.30 -3.28 -13.54
N SER A 112 -6.39 -3.84 -12.32
CA SER A 112 -6.67 -3.09 -11.11
C SER A 112 -5.50 -2.19 -10.70
N ALA A 113 -5.74 -1.20 -9.83
CA ALA A 113 -4.68 -0.34 -9.31
C ALA A 113 -3.57 -1.14 -8.61
N ASP A 114 -3.92 -2.20 -7.86
CA ASP A 114 -2.96 -3.06 -7.16
C ASP A 114 -2.09 -3.86 -8.12
N GLU A 115 -2.66 -4.38 -9.21
CA GLU A 115 -1.93 -5.08 -10.26
C GLU A 115 -0.96 -4.13 -10.98
N LEU A 116 -1.41 -2.93 -11.33
CA LEU A 116 -0.57 -1.91 -11.96
C LEU A 116 0.57 -1.44 -11.05
N MET A 117 0.34 -1.28 -9.74
CA MET A 117 1.40 -1.02 -8.77
C MET A 117 2.41 -2.18 -8.71
N GLY A 118 1.92 -3.42 -8.77
CA GLY A 118 2.77 -4.62 -8.85
C GLY A 118 3.61 -4.67 -10.13
N MET A 119 3.05 -4.33 -11.28
CA MET A 119 3.77 -4.22 -12.56
C MET A 119 4.83 -3.12 -12.51
N LEU A 120 4.46 -1.93 -12.03
CA LEU A 120 5.40 -0.83 -11.84
C LEU A 120 6.63 -1.26 -11.03
N SER A 121 6.42 -1.92 -9.90
CA SER A 121 7.51 -2.37 -9.04
C SER A 121 8.39 -3.43 -9.71
N ARG A 122 7.80 -4.40 -10.42
CA ARG A 122 8.53 -5.47 -11.11
C ARG A 122 9.34 -4.97 -12.30
N GLU A 123 8.73 -4.15 -13.16
CA GLU A 123 9.38 -3.64 -14.36
C GLU A 123 10.48 -2.63 -14.01
N SER A 124 10.24 -1.79 -13.01
CA SER A 124 11.24 -0.85 -12.50
C SER A 124 12.41 -1.53 -11.78
N ALA A 125 12.28 -2.77 -11.31
CA ALA A 125 13.37 -3.52 -10.67
C ALA A 125 14.58 -3.74 -11.60
N SER A 126 14.38 -3.66 -12.93
CA SER A 126 15.47 -3.71 -13.92
C SER A 126 16.30 -2.42 -13.98
N ILE A 127 15.81 -1.32 -13.41
CA ILE A 127 16.49 -0.03 -13.38
C ILE A 127 17.37 0.01 -12.14
N ALA A 128 18.67 -0.25 -12.34
CA ALA A 128 19.64 -0.26 -11.24
C ALA A 128 19.80 1.15 -10.63
N GLY A 129 20.04 1.21 -9.32
CA GLY A 129 20.35 2.46 -8.63
C GLY A 129 19.15 3.20 -8.03
N VAL A 130 17.92 2.75 -8.30
CA VAL A 130 16.71 3.32 -7.70
C VAL A 130 15.75 2.23 -7.25
N ARG A 131 14.90 2.58 -6.29
CA ARG A 131 13.77 1.74 -5.87
C ARG A 131 12.49 2.46 -6.21
N VAL A 132 11.60 1.77 -6.94
CA VAL A 132 10.31 2.30 -7.35
C VAL A 132 9.20 1.39 -6.84
N PHE A 133 8.17 1.98 -6.28
CA PHE A 133 6.98 1.25 -5.87
C PHE A 133 5.73 2.13 -5.95
N GLY A 134 4.61 1.48 -6.18
CA GLY A 134 3.30 2.09 -6.13
C GLY A 134 2.71 2.05 -4.72
N ARG A 135 1.83 3.00 -4.44
CA ARG A 135 1.10 3.08 -3.19
C ARG A 135 -0.30 3.62 -3.42
N SER A 136 -1.30 2.94 -2.87
CA SER A 136 -2.67 3.44 -2.86
C SER A 136 -2.78 4.71 -1.99
N PRO A 137 -3.55 5.72 -2.41
CA PRO A 137 -3.88 6.85 -1.55
C PRO A 137 -4.59 6.32 -0.31
N GLY A 138 -4.12 6.70 0.87
CA GLY A 138 -4.71 6.23 2.13
C GLY A 138 -6.16 6.64 2.29
N GLY A 139 -6.97 5.76 2.89
CA GLY A 139 -8.37 6.02 3.25
C GLY A 139 -8.56 6.84 4.52
N LEU A 140 -9.81 6.88 4.98
CA LEU A 140 -10.26 7.56 6.20
C LEU A 140 -9.66 6.89 7.46
N GLY A 141 -8.44 7.13 7.78
CA GLY A 141 -7.76 6.56 8.95
C GLY A 141 -6.27 6.45 8.81
N SER A 142 -5.75 6.36 7.60
CA SER A 142 -4.31 6.33 7.36
C SER A 142 -3.71 7.74 7.47
N ARG A 143 -3.41 8.15 8.69
CA ARG A 143 -2.69 9.42 9.00
C ARG A 143 -1.21 9.36 8.69
N GLY A 144 -0.79 8.65 7.67
CA GLY A 144 0.63 8.59 7.39
C GLY A 144 0.97 8.01 6.03
N MET A 145 2.01 8.53 5.43
CA MET A 145 2.69 7.92 4.29
C MET A 145 3.49 6.66 4.70
N GLY A 146 3.07 5.97 5.77
CA GLY A 146 3.74 4.80 6.32
C GLY A 146 3.30 3.47 5.71
N ARG A 147 4.13 2.47 5.82
CA ARG A 147 3.78 1.06 5.57
C ARG A 147 2.75 0.63 6.60
N GLN A 148 1.94 -0.39 6.30
CA GLN A 148 0.90 -0.91 7.21
C GLN A 148 1.46 -1.30 8.58
N VAL A 149 2.69 -1.75 8.63
CA VAL A 149 3.40 -2.06 9.87
C VAL A 149 4.72 -1.29 9.89
N GLN A 150 4.94 -0.50 10.94
CA GLN A 150 6.17 0.23 11.18
C GLN A 150 6.70 -0.08 12.58
N PHE A 151 7.95 -0.48 12.62
CA PHE A 151 8.68 -0.62 13.88
C PHE A 151 9.70 0.51 14.00
N VAL A 152 9.68 1.20 15.11
CA VAL A 152 10.69 2.21 15.44
C VAL A 152 11.64 1.62 16.47
N LEU A 153 12.88 1.42 16.07
CA LEU A 153 13.97 0.99 16.95
C LEU A 153 14.71 2.23 17.45
N SER A 154 14.68 2.43 18.76
CA SER A 154 15.45 3.47 19.41
C SER A 154 16.57 2.83 20.23
N ALA A 155 17.82 3.21 19.98
CA ALA A 155 18.97 2.70 20.69
C ALA A 155 19.90 3.85 21.07
N SER A 156 20.78 3.61 22.06
CA SER A 156 21.74 4.61 22.51
C SER A 156 22.97 4.74 21.59
N SER A 157 23.20 3.74 20.72
CA SER A 157 24.25 3.76 19.70
C SER A 157 23.81 3.10 18.41
N HIS A 158 24.50 3.46 17.31
CA HIS A 158 24.24 2.90 15.97
C HIS A 158 24.50 1.40 15.90
N GLU A 159 25.52 0.96 16.60
CA GLU A 159 25.93 -0.45 16.68
C GLU A 159 24.85 -1.31 17.37
N GLN A 160 24.31 -0.81 18.48
CA GLN A 160 23.21 -1.44 19.20
C GLN A 160 21.90 -1.47 18.38
N ALA A 161 21.63 -0.41 17.61
CA ALA A 161 20.48 -0.39 16.69
C ALA A 161 20.60 -1.48 15.60
N GLY A 162 21.80 -1.68 15.05
CA GLY A 162 22.09 -2.73 14.07
C GLY A 162 21.85 -4.14 14.63
N GLU A 163 22.37 -4.45 15.81
CA GLU A 163 22.14 -5.75 16.45
C GLU A 163 20.66 -6.05 16.71
N TRP A 164 19.91 -5.04 17.14
CA TRP A 164 18.48 -5.19 17.40
C TRP A 164 17.68 -5.36 16.12
N LEU A 165 18.07 -4.68 15.03
CA LEU A 165 17.48 -4.83 13.72
C LEU A 165 17.65 -6.26 13.19
N GLU A 166 18.88 -6.82 13.26
CA GLU A 166 19.15 -8.18 12.83
C GLU A 166 18.32 -9.21 13.60
N ARG A 167 18.23 -9.06 14.92
CA ARG A 167 17.37 -9.92 15.77
C ARG A 167 15.90 -9.83 15.42
N LEU A 168 15.41 -8.61 15.12
CA LEU A 168 14.02 -8.39 14.73
C LEU A 168 13.72 -9.05 13.37
N LEU A 169 14.61 -8.88 12.39
CA LEU A 169 14.46 -9.48 11.06
C LEU A 169 14.48 -11.01 11.14
N ALA A 170 15.44 -11.60 11.87
CA ALA A 170 15.50 -13.04 12.07
C ALA A 170 14.21 -13.60 12.70
N ARG A 171 13.63 -12.87 13.66
CA ARG A 171 12.39 -13.28 14.31
C ARG A 171 11.15 -13.10 13.42
N ALA A 172 11.17 -12.13 12.53
CA ALA A 172 10.07 -11.88 11.58
C ALA A 172 10.01 -12.91 10.43
N GLU A 173 11.13 -13.57 10.13
CA GLU A 173 11.20 -14.66 9.14
C GLU A 173 10.66 -16.00 9.70
N GLU A 174 10.55 -16.14 11.02
CA GLU A 174 10.06 -17.37 11.69
C GLU A 174 8.52 -17.41 11.83
N VAL A 175 7.81 -16.33 11.52
CA VAL A 175 6.36 -16.17 11.69
C VAL A 175 5.64 -16.12 10.34
#